data_813ed66fa607d33f6f3bff78a875bb8e
#
_entry.id   813ed66fa607d33f6f3bff78a875bb8e
#
_cell.length_a   1.000
_cell.length_b   1.000
_cell.length_c   1.000
_cell.angle_alpha   90.00
_cell.angle_beta   90.00
_cell.angle_gamma   90.00
#
_symmetry.space_group_name_H-M   'P 1'
#
loop_
_entity.id
_entity.type
_entity.pdbx_description
1 polymer ?
#
loop_
_entity_poly.entity_id
_entity_poly.type
_entity_poly.pdbx_seq_one_letter_code
_entity_poly.pdbx_strand_id
1 'polypeptide(L)'
;MLSDLVDTNWDVSIGLKGFNISQPSSKKMNSGESIDKIKSNLRESQLANRDQQLKKPEVRRFIQRMERPRAHGNEMRSVLDLVDDGQDLFDHLVRYNKLPDEDKSVMLEKLFKPKLVPIYPDEKERFLEIEKLCPHTGLRLSDIWRYFRHTWSTENLNVPGRSFPFLIRNEARPLSPIIGILMLRSAS
;
A
#
# COMPACT_ATOMS: atom_id res chain seq x y z
N MET A 1 2.81 4.65 -21.53
CA MET A 1 4.04 4.15 -20.87
C MET A 1 5.26 5.00 -21.20
N LEU A 2 5.71 5.18 -22.46
CA LEU A 2 6.83 6.09 -22.77
C LEU A 2 6.49 7.55 -22.51
N SER A 3 5.25 7.99 -22.83
CA SER A 3 4.76 9.33 -22.49
C SER A 3 4.82 9.61 -20.99
N ASP A 4 4.47 8.63 -20.17
CA ASP A 4 4.44 8.78 -18.71
C ASP A 4 5.84 8.94 -18.12
N LEU A 5 6.85 8.33 -18.77
CA LEU A 5 8.25 8.52 -18.39
C LEU A 5 8.73 9.93 -18.75
N VAL A 6 8.33 10.44 -19.91
CA VAL A 6 8.65 11.82 -20.32
C VAL A 6 7.94 12.81 -19.40
N ASP A 7 6.68 12.59 -19.06
CA ASP A 7 5.88 13.43 -18.14
C ASP A 7 6.46 13.44 -16.72
N THR A 8 7.17 12.37 -16.33
CA THR A 8 7.90 12.27 -15.07
C THR A 8 9.38 12.67 -15.18
N ASN A 9 9.76 13.39 -16.24
CA ASN A 9 11.11 13.90 -16.52
C ASN A 9 12.20 12.83 -16.70
N TRP A 10 11.85 11.61 -17.10
CA TRP A 10 12.83 10.63 -17.52
C TRP A 10 13.32 10.97 -18.92
N ASP A 11 14.63 10.88 -19.13
CA ASP A 11 15.21 11.04 -20.46
C ASP A 11 15.00 9.76 -21.28
N VAL A 12 14.14 9.86 -22.30
CA VAL A 12 13.86 8.77 -23.23
C VAL A 12 14.42 9.16 -24.59
N SER A 13 15.40 8.40 -25.08
CA SER A 13 15.97 8.60 -26.39
C SER A 13 15.91 7.31 -27.24
N ILE A 14 15.77 7.49 -28.54
CA ILE A 14 15.77 6.38 -29.50
C ILE A 14 17.20 6.18 -29.99
N GLY A 15 17.78 5.02 -29.70
CA GLY A 15 19.11 4.63 -30.18
C GLY A 15 19.03 3.55 -31.27
N LEU A 16 20.16 3.26 -31.91
CA LEU A 16 20.27 2.24 -32.96
C LEU A 16 19.90 0.82 -32.51
N LYS A 17 19.87 0.55 -31.19
CA LYS A 17 19.56 -0.76 -30.59
C LYS A 17 18.23 -0.77 -29.80
N GLY A 18 17.41 0.29 -29.87
CA GLY A 18 16.16 0.41 -29.14
C GLY A 18 16.07 1.69 -28.32
N PHE A 19 15.18 1.69 -27.31
CA PHE A 19 14.99 2.85 -26.42
C PHE A 19 16.05 2.85 -25.32
N ASN A 20 16.72 3.99 -25.16
CA ASN A 20 17.53 4.29 -23.98
C ASN A 20 16.67 5.08 -22.99
N ILE A 21 16.49 4.55 -21.80
CA ILE A 21 15.74 5.19 -20.73
C ILE A 21 16.74 5.47 -19.61
N SER A 22 16.94 6.74 -19.30
CA SER A 22 17.80 7.17 -18.20
C SER A 22 17.02 7.98 -17.18
N GLN A 23 17.43 7.86 -15.93
CA GLN A 23 16.87 8.70 -14.87
C GLN A 23 17.02 10.17 -15.22
N PRO A 24 16.10 11.05 -14.75
CA PRO A 24 16.23 12.49 -14.92
C PRO A 24 17.66 12.90 -14.60
N SER A 25 18.37 13.39 -15.61
CA SER A 25 19.78 13.75 -15.42
C SER A 25 19.83 14.82 -14.34
N SER A 26 20.65 14.61 -13.33
CA SER A 26 20.93 15.57 -12.25
C SER A 26 21.40 16.95 -12.75
N LYS A 27 21.65 17.09 -14.04
CA LYS A 27 22.02 18.34 -14.73
C LYS A 27 20.89 19.39 -14.81
N LYS A 28 19.62 18.99 -14.63
CA LYS A 28 18.50 19.95 -14.48
C LYS A 28 18.18 20.26 -13.02
N MET A 29 18.85 19.64 -12.07
CA MET A 29 18.83 20.09 -10.70
C MET A 29 19.67 21.37 -10.65
N ASN A 30 19.00 22.50 -10.43
CA ASN A 30 19.70 23.74 -10.17
C ASN A 30 20.82 23.49 -9.16
N SER A 31 22.03 23.76 -9.52
CA SER A 31 23.28 23.40 -8.85
C SER A 31 23.47 24.01 -7.45
N GLY A 32 22.41 24.14 -6.68
CA GLY A 32 22.41 24.76 -5.34
C GLY A 32 21.36 24.21 -4.38
N GLU A 33 20.45 23.30 -4.79
CA GLU A 33 19.50 22.72 -3.84
C GLU A 33 20.07 21.45 -3.19
N SER A 34 20.05 21.43 -1.87
CA SER A 34 20.42 20.26 -1.08
C SER A 34 19.46 19.08 -1.43
N ILE A 35 20.00 17.85 -1.50
CA ILE A 35 19.21 16.61 -1.73
C ILE A 35 18.04 16.52 -0.74
N ASP A 36 18.23 16.99 0.49
CA ASP A 36 17.19 16.96 1.52
C ASP A 36 16.03 17.91 1.19
N LYS A 37 16.33 19.08 0.58
CA LYS A 37 15.30 20.01 0.13
C LYS A 37 14.47 19.42 -1.02
N ILE A 38 15.09 18.72 -1.94
CA ILE A 38 14.43 18.03 -3.05
C ILE A 38 13.52 16.93 -2.53
N LYS A 39 14.01 16.11 -1.57
CA LYS A 39 13.21 15.07 -0.91
C LYS A 39 12.01 15.67 -0.17
N SER A 40 12.20 16.80 0.52
CA SER A 40 11.12 17.52 1.22
C SER A 40 10.05 17.99 0.24
N ASN A 41 10.44 18.67 -0.81
CA ASN A 41 9.53 19.17 -1.85
C ASN A 41 8.74 18.04 -2.52
N LEU A 42 9.41 16.91 -2.81
CA LEU A 42 8.77 15.74 -3.37
C LEU A 42 7.74 15.13 -2.41
N ARG A 43 8.07 15.02 -1.13
CA ARG A 43 7.14 14.53 -0.10
C ARG A 43 5.92 15.45 0.04
N GLU A 44 6.14 16.76 0.08
CA GLU A 44 5.07 17.74 0.17
C GLU A 44 4.13 17.66 -1.04
N SER A 45 4.68 17.56 -2.25
CA SER A 45 3.90 17.39 -3.47
C SER A 45 3.05 16.11 -3.44
N GLN A 46 3.65 14.99 -3.02
CA GLN A 46 2.93 13.71 -2.90
C GLN A 46 1.83 13.77 -1.84
N LEU A 47 2.09 14.40 -0.69
CA LEU A 47 1.08 14.59 0.35
C LEU A 47 -0.07 15.47 -0.12
N ALA A 48 0.22 16.56 -0.84
CA ALA A 48 -0.79 17.43 -1.42
C ALA A 48 -1.70 16.67 -2.42
N ASN A 49 -1.12 15.81 -3.27
CA ASN A 49 -1.88 14.97 -4.20
C ASN A 49 -2.81 14.00 -3.46
N ARG A 50 -2.33 13.34 -2.41
CA ARG A 50 -3.13 12.48 -1.55
C ARG A 50 -4.30 13.24 -0.91
N ASP A 51 -4.01 14.41 -0.34
CA ASP A 51 -5.01 15.23 0.33
C ASP A 51 -6.07 15.75 -0.64
N GLN A 52 -5.68 16.07 -1.87
CA GLN A 52 -6.62 16.42 -2.92
C GLN A 52 -7.52 15.23 -3.30
N GLN A 53 -6.96 14.03 -3.40
CA GLN A 53 -7.74 12.82 -3.64
C GLN A 53 -8.76 12.58 -2.52
N LEU A 54 -8.36 12.72 -1.25
CA LEU A 54 -9.22 12.54 -0.09
C LEU A 54 -10.34 13.59 0.02
N LYS A 55 -10.22 14.75 -0.64
CA LYS A 55 -11.26 15.78 -0.70
C LYS A 55 -12.41 15.43 -1.64
N LYS A 56 -12.24 14.48 -2.58
CA LYS A 56 -13.28 14.09 -3.53
C LYS A 56 -14.49 13.51 -2.81
N PRO A 57 -15.72 13.95 -3.09
CA PRO A 57 -16.91 13.51 -2.35
C PRO A 57 -17.17 12.00 -2.41
N GLU A 58 -16.88 11.37 -3.54
CA GLU A 58 -17.01 9.92 -3.72
C GLU A 58 -16.02 9.13 -2.87
N VAL A 59 -14.78 9.63 -2.73
CA VAL A 59 -13.75 9.02 -1.88
C VAL A 59 -14.14 9.16 -0.41
N ARG A 60 -14.59 10.33 0.01
CA ARG A 60 -15.07 10.57 1.39
C ARG A 60 -16.23 9.64 1.76
N ARG A 61 -17.24 9.54 0.87
CA ARG A 61 -18.39 8.64 1.08
C ARG A 61 -17.95 7.17 1.15
N PHE A 62 -16.98 6.78 0.33
CA PHE A 62 -16.42 5.43 0.38
C PHE A 62 -15.71 5.18 1.71
N ILE A 63 -14.83 6.06 2.18
CA ILE A 63 -14.13 5.96 3.46
C ILE A 63 -15.12 5.87 4.61
N GLN A 64 -16.08 6.79 4.71
CA GLN A 64 -17.12 6.78 5.73
C GLN A 64 -17.93 5.46 5.74
N ARG A 65 -18.21 4.92 4.55
CA ARG A 65 -18.88 3.62 4.43
C ARG A 65 -18.04 2.48 4.99
N MET A 66 -16.73 2.50 4.76
CA MET A 66 -15.81 1.46 5.23
C MET A 66 -15.57 1.52 6.74
N GLU A 67 -15.53 2.71 7.30
CA GLU A 67 -15.33 2.96 8.74
C GLU A 67 -16.60 2.73 9.58
N ARG A 68 -17.76 2.73 8.93
CA ARG A 68 -19.03 2.51 9.62
C ARG A 68 -19.10 1.07 10.14
N PRO A 69 -19.32 0.86 11.47
CA PRO A 69 -19.49 -0.47 12.04
C PRO A 69 -20.71 -1.20 11.43
N ARG A 70 -20.56 -2.49 11.22
CA ARG A 70 -21.59 -3.40 10.69
C ARG A 70 -21.61 -4.67 11.52
N ALA A 71 -22.78 -5.28 11.61
CA ALA A 71 -22.92 -6.58 12.26
C ALA A 71 -22.14 -7.65 11.48
N HIS A 72 -21.24 -8.35 12.17
CA HIS A 72 -20.52 -9.51 11.66
C HIS A 72 -20.42 -10.56 12.79
N GLY A 73 -21.20 -11.64 12.66
CA GLY A 73 -21.43 -12.54 13.77
C GLY A 73 -22.14 -11.83 14.93
N ASN A 74 -21.59 -11.94 16.12
CA ASN A 74 -22.13 -11.32 17.33
C ASN A 74 -21.51 -9.95 17.66
N GLU A 75 -20.71 -9.41 16.76
CA GLU A 75 -19.94 -8.19 17.00
C GLU A 75 -20.17 -7.15 15.91
N MET A 76 -19.94 -5.89 16.29
CA MET A 76 -19.94 -4.78 15.34
C MET A 76 -18.50 -4.56 14.86
N ARG A 77 -18.28 -4.67 13.54
CA ARG A 77 -16.96 -4.60 12.91
C ARG A 77 -16.91 -3.59 11.77
N SER A 78 -15.75 -3.00 11.58
CA SER A 78 -15.45 -2.08 10.49
C SER A 78 -14.05 -2.33 9.91
N VAL A 79 -13.64 -1.55 8.93
CA VAL A 79 -12.26 -1.58 8.44
C VAL A 79 -11.26 -1.12 9.50
N LEU A 80 -11.68 -0.29 10.46
CA LEU A 80 -10.81 0.22 11.53
C LEU A 80 -10.32 -0.90 12.46
N ASP A 81 -11.09 -1.96 12.62
CA ASP A 81 -10.68 -3.16 13.39
C ASP A 81 -9.51 -3.91 12.74
N LEU A 82 -9.22 -3.62 11.48
CA LEU A 82 -8.11 -4.20 10.73
C LEU A 82 -6.88 -3.27 10.67
N VAL A 83 -6.94 -2.10 11.28
CA VAL A 83 -5.82 -1.16 11.35
C VAL A 83 -5.00 -1.48 12.58
N ASP A 84 -3.69 -1.69 12.40
CA ASP A 84 -2.73 -1.75 13.50
C ASP A 84 -2.16 -0.34 13.68
N ASP A 85 -2.35 0.25 14.85
CA ASP A 85 -1.81 1.58 15.16
C ASP A 85 -0.29 1.55 15.38
N GLY A 86 0.28 0.35 15.49
CA GLY A 86 1.71 0.12 15.68
C GLY A 86 2.21 0.42 17.09
N GLN A 87 1.37 0.89 18.00
CA GLN A 87 1.79 1.26 19.36
C GLN A 87 2.33 0.04 20.12
N ASP A 88 1.60 -1.05 20.10
CA ASP A 88 2.05 -2.30 20.72
C ASP A 88 3.37 -2.80 20.10
N LEU A 89 3.49 -2.69 18.77
CA LEU A 89 4.72 -3.06 18.08
C LEU A 89 5.89 -2.18 18.52
N PHE A 90 5.67 -0.87 18.67
CA PHE A 90 6.67 0.05 19.14
C PHE A 90 7.14 -0.29 20.56
N ASP A 91 6.21 -0.50 21.48
CA ASP A 91 6.51 -0.86 22.87
C ASP A 91 7.29 -2.18 22.95
N HIS A 92 6.96 -3.12 22.09
CA HIS A 92 7.66 -4.39 21.99
C HIS A 92 9.05 -4.25 21.36
N LEU A 93 9.23 -3.40 20.36
CA LEU A 93 10.55 -3.11 19.78
C LEU A 93 11.49 -2.46 20.79
N VAL A 94 10.97 -1.58 21.66
CA VAL A 94 11.75 -1.01 22.77
C VAL A 94 12.22 -2.10 23.72
N ARG A 95 11.37 -3.08 24.04
CA ARG A 95 11.74 -4.25 24.85
C ARG A 95 12.70 -5.17 24.13
N TYR A 96 12.47 -5.41 22.84
CA TYR A 96 13.29 -6.23 21.96
C TYR A 96 14.77 -5.82 21.98
N ASN A 97 15.05 -4.52 21.93
CA ASN A 97 16.43 -4.03 21.98
C ASN A 97 17.17 -4.33 23.29
N LYS A 98 16.43 -4.68 24.35
CA LYS A 98 16.98 -5.03 25.66
C LYS A 98 17.10 -6.55 25.87
N LEU A 99 16.63 -7.36 24.92
CA LEU A 99 16.66 -8.82 25.04
C LEU A 99 18.01 -9.38 24.57
N PRO A 100 18.45 -10.52 25.13
CA PRO A 100 19.52 -11.33 24.56
C PRO A 100 19.18 -11.75 23.13
N ASP A 101 20.20 -11.93 22.29
CA ASP A 101 19.99 -12.26 20.86
C ASP A 101 19.24 -13.58 20.65
N GLU A 102 19.38 -14.52 21.58
CA GLU A 102 18.69 -15.81 21.57
C GLU A 102 17.16 -15.67 21.68
N ASP A 103 16.69 -14.69 22.45
CA ASP A 103 15.27 -14.46 22.68
C ASP A 103 14.61 -13.57 21.61
N LYS A 104 15.42 -12.83 20.84
CA LYS A 104 14.94 -11.89 19.84
C LYS A 104 14.13 -12.53 18.72
N SER A 105 14.59 -13.67 18.20
CA SER A 105 13.90 -14.39 17.13
C SER A 105 12.53 -14.90 17.57
N VAL A 106 12.47 -15.50 18.76
CA VAL A 106 11.22 -16.04 19.36
C VAL A 106 10.22 -14.91 19.62
N MET A 107 10.69 -13.77 20.08
CA MET A 107 9.84 -12.60 20.30
C MET A 107 9.30 -12.03 18.98
N LEU A 108 10.13 -11.92 17.94
CA LEU A 108 9.71 -11.44 16.62
C LEU A 108 8.61 -12.31 16.02
N GLU A 109 8.74 -13.63 16.10
CA GLU A 109 7.73 -14.55 15.59
C GLU A 109 6.36 -14.41 16.29
N LYS A 110 6.38 -14.11 17.60
CA LYS A 110 5.15 -13.84 18.39
C LYS A 110 4.49 -12.51 18.06
N LEU A 111 5.25 -11.54 17.58
CA LEU A 111 4.77 -10.19 17.29
C LEU A 111 4.45 -9.97 15.83
N PHE A 112 5.17 -10.64 14.96
CA PHE A 112 5.15 -10.35 13.54
C PHE A 112 5.20 -11.63 12.70
N LYS A 113 4.05 -12.01 12.17
CA LYS A 113 3.91 -13.14 11.25
C LYS A 113 3.21 -12.65 9.98
N PRO A 114 3.95 -12.08 9.04
CA PRO A 114 3.38 -11.50 7.83
C PRO A 114 2.83 -12.60 6.91
N LYS A 115 1.63 -12.38 6.39
CA LYS A 115 1.00 -13.24 5.39
C LYS A 115 0.49 -12.40 4.23
N LEU A 116 0.82 -12.85 3.02
CA LEU A 116 0.26 -12.30 1.78
C LEU A 116 -1.10 -12.94 1.51
N VAL A 117 -2.12 -12.10 1.41
CA VAL A 117 -3.48 -12.51 1.08
C VAL A 117 -3.84 -11.92 -0.28
N PRO A 118 -3.96 -12.72 -1.33
CA PRO A 118 -4.37 -12.23 -2.63
C PRO A 118 -5.84 -11.77 -2.58
N ILE A 119 -6.11 -10.65 -3.24
CA ILE A 119 -7.48 -10.13 -3.35
C ILE A 119 -8.31 -11.07 -4.24
N TYR A 120 -7.69 -11.57 -5.31
CA TYR A 120 -8.26 -12.55 -6.23
C TYR A 120 -7.36 -13.79 -6.18
N PRO A 121 -7.83 -14.92 -5.64
CA PRO A 121 -6.99 -16.11 -5.47
C PRO A 121 -6.69 -16.82 -6.78
N ASP A 122 -7.52 -16.66 -7.80
CA ASP A 122 -7.40 -17.27 -9.12
C ASP A 122 -7.76 -16.26 -10.22
N GLU A 123 -7.15 -16.41 -11.42
CA GLU A 123 -7.51 -15.62 -12.59
C GLU A 123 -8.97 -15.82 -12.97
N LYS A 124 -9.50 -17.05 -12.87
CA LYS A 124 -10.92 -17.35 -13.15
C LYS A 124 -11.85 -16.61 -12.19
N GLU A 125 -11.54 -16.60 -10.89
CA GLU A 125 -12.34 -15.89 -9.89
C GLU A 125 -12.30 -14.38 -10.11
N ARG A 126 -11.20 -13.85 -10.62
CA ARG A 126 -11.07 -12.45 -11.03
C ARG A 126 -11.99 -12.11 -12.20
N PHE A 127 -12.06 -12.97 -13.22
CA PHE A 127 -12.94 -12.77 -14.37
C PHE A 127 -14.43 -12.95 -14.03
N LEU A 128 -14.73 -13.80 -13.05
CA LEU A 128 -16.09 -14.04 -12.58
C LEU A 128 -16.55 -13.04 -11.51
N GLU A 129 -15.70 -12.05 -11.16
CA GLU A 129 -15.96 -11.07 -10.10
C GLU A 129 -16.38 -11.73 -8.77
N ILE A 130 -15.89 -12.93 -8.48
CA ILE A 130 -16.17 -13.61 -7.21
C ILE A 130 -15.49 -12.82 -6.09
N GLU A 131 -16.32 -12.14 -5.33
CA GLU A 131 -15.85 -11.28 -4.26
C GLU A 131 -15.48 -12.09 -3.03
N LYS A 132 -14.21 -12.05 -2.69
CA LYS A 132 -13.72 -12.65 -1.46
C LYS A 132 -13.96 -11.72 -0.28
N LEU A 133 -14.61 -12.25 0.76
CA LEU A 133 -14.91 -11.51 1.98
C LEU A 133 -13.81 -11.71 3.04
N CYS A 134 -13.58 -10.69 3.82
CA CYS A 134 -12.72 -10.77 5.00
C CYS A 134 -13.43 -11.60 6.09
N PRO A 135 -12.80 -12.67 6.62
CA PRO A 135 -13.41 -13.50 7.66
C PRO A 135 -13.65 -12.77 8.98
N HIS A 136 -12.95 -11.66 9.22
CA HIS A 136 -13.05 -10.91 10.47
C HIS A 136 -14.07 -9.78 10.46
N THR A 137 -14.39 -9.23 9.28
CA THR A 137 -15.26 -8.04 9.17
C THR A 137 -16.39 -8.21 8.17
N GLY A 138 -16.40 -9.29 7.38
CA GLY A 138 -17.35 -9.48 6.29
C GLY A 138 -17.23 -8.47 5.14
N LEU A 139 -16.24 -7.57 5.19
CA LEU A 139 -15.99 -6.62 4.10
C LEU A 139 -15.31 -7.32 2.91
N ARG A 140 -15.55 -6.81 1.71
CA ARG A 140 -14.88 -7.30 0.50
C ARG A 140 -13.38 -7.00 0.57
N LEU A 141 -12.53 -7.97 0.24
CA LEU A 141 -11.07 -7.75 0.25
C LEU A 141 -10.64 -6.67 -0.73
N SER A 142 -11.32 -6.54 -1.87
CA SER A 142 -11.10 -5.47 -2.85
C SER A 142 -11.41 -4.08 -2.29
N ASP A 143 -12.49 -3.93 -1.53
CA ASP A 143 -12.83 -2.67 -0.86
C ASP A 143 -11.83 -2.34 0.26
N ILE A 144 -11.40 -3.35 1.02
CA ILE A 144 -10.37 -3.17 2.06
C ILE A 144 -9.05 -2.70 1.40
N TRP A 145 -8.61 -3.35 0.33
CA TRP A 145 -7.40 -2.95 -0.39
C TRP A 145 -7.52 -1.51 -0.92
N ARG A 146 -8.68 -1.17 -1.51
CA ARG A 146 -8.97 0.17 -2.01
C ARG A 146 -8.95 1.21 -0.89
N TYR A 147 -9.46 0.88 0.30
CA TYR A 147 -9.43 1.76 1.47
C TYR A 147 -7.99 2.13 1.84
N PHE A 148 -7.10 1.14 2.02
CA PHE A 148 -5.69 1.38 2.32
C PHE A 148 -4.96 2.04 1.14
N ARG A 149 -5.38 1.78 -0.10
CA ARG A 149 -4.83 2.42 -1.29
C ARG A 149 -5.02 3.94 -1.28
N HIS A 150 -6.11 4.45 -0.73
CA HIS A 150 -6.35 5.88 -0.60
C HIS A 150 -5.38 6.58 0.36
N THR A 151 -4.66 5.86 1.20
CA THR A 151 -3.61 6.42 2.06
C THR A 151 -2.29 6.64 1.31
N TRP A 152 -2.12 6.07 0.11
CA TRP A 152 -0.91 6.24 -0.69
C TRP A 152 -0.88 7.61 -1.36
N SER A 153 0.30 8.21 -1.34
CA SER A 153 0.57 9.49 -1.99
C SER A 153 0.98 9.36 -3.45
N THR A 154 1.44 8.17 -3.87
CA THR A 154 1.85 7.91 -5.26
C THR A 154 0.67 7.49 -6.13
N GLU A 155 0.59 8.04 -7.32
CA GLU A 155 -0.37 7.61 -8.33
C GLU A 155 -0.07 6.16 -8.73
N ASN A 156 -1.13 5.40 -8.93
CA ASN A 156 -1.02 4.04 -9.39
C ASN A 156 -1.98 3.81 -10.55
N LEU A 157 -1.44 3.72 -11.76
CA LEU A 157 -2.22 3.35 -12.94
C LEU A 157 -2.61 1.87 -12.81
N ASN A 158 -3.89 1.63 -12.62
CA ASN A 158 -4.42 0.27 -12.64
C ASN A 158 -4.56 -0.18 -14.08
N VAL A 159 -3.71 -1.10 -14.52
CA VAL A 159 -3.83 -1.72 -15.84
C VAL A 159 -4.64 -3.00 -15.69
N PRO A 160 -5.87 -3.05 -16.21
CA PRO A 160 -6.70 -4.25 -16.15
C PRO A 160 -5.97 -5.47 -16.74
N GLY A 161 -6.10 -6.62 -16.09
CA GLY A 161 -5.49 -7.88 -16.54
C GLY A 161 -4.00 -8.06 -16.17
N ARG A 162 -3.28 -6.99 -15.78
CA ARG A 162 -1.83 -7.04 -15.50
C ARG A 162 -1.44 -6.70 -14.06
N SER A 163 -2.42 -6.48 -13.19
CA SER A 163 -2.19 -6.08 -11.80
C SER A 163 -2.74 -7.12 -10.85
N PHE A 164 -1.93 -7.56 -9.90
CA PHE A 164 -2.29 -8.52 -8.86
C PHE A 164 -2.17 -7.88 -7.49
N PRO A 165 -3.29 -7.45 -6.88
CA PRO A 165 -3.28 -6.81 -5.57
C PRO A 165 -3.27 -7.84 -4.44
N PHE A 166 -2.53 -7.52 -3.36
CA PHE A 166 -2.43 -8.31 -2.13
C PHE A 166 -2.61 -7.41 -0.91
N LEU A 167 -3.18 -7.99 0.15
CA LEU A 167 -3.08 -7.47 1.51
C LEU A 167 -1.93 -8.17 2.22
N ILE A 168 -1.17 -7.43 3.01
CA ILE A 168 -0.17 -7.98 3.93
C ILE A 168 -0.78 -7.92 5.32
N ARG A 169 -1.02 -9.08 5.92
CA ARG A 169 -1.63 -9.20 7.25
C ARG A 169 -0.62 -9.71 8.27
N ASN A 170 -0.78 -9.30 9.51
CA ASN A 170 -0.01 -9.85 10.63
C ASN A 170 -0.82 -10.94 11.35
N GLU A 171 -0.56 -12.20 11.05
CA GLU A 171 -1.26 -13.34 11.67
C GLU A 171 -0.90 -13.55 13.16
N ALA A 172 0.15 -12.91 13.66
CA ALA A 172 0.50 -12.99 15.07
C ALA A 172 -0.47 -12.20 15.98
N ARG A 173 -1.33 -11.36 15.40
CA ARG A 173 -2.23 -10.46 16.14
C ARG A 173 -3.69 -10.86 15.99
N PRO A 174 -4.55 -10.58 16.99
CA PRO A 174 -6.00 -10.76 16.87
C PRO A 174 -6.54 -10.04 15.63
N LEU A 175 -7.53 -10.63 14.96
CA LEU A 175 -8.14 -10.14 13.71
C LEU A 175 -7.18 -10.03 12.51
N SER A 176 -5.93 -10.45 12.67
CA SER A 176 -4.89 -10.38 11.63
C SER A 176 -4.87 -9.00 10.94
N PRO A 177 -4.49 -7.93 11.65
CA PRO A 177 -4.53 -6.58 11.13
C PRO A 177 -3.68 -6.42 9.87
N ILE A 178 -4.02 -5.42 9.09
CA ILE A 178 -3.34 -5.12 7.83
C ILE A 178 -2.16 -4.20 8.12
N ILE A 179 -0.97 -4.67 7.79
CA ILE A 179 0.30 -3.96 7.96
C ILE A 179 0.82 -3.38 6.64
N GLY A 180 0.18 -3.70 5.53
CA GLY A 180 0.56 -3.17 4.23
C GLY A 180 -0.32 -3.67 3.10
N ILE A 181 -0.14 -3.06 1.94
CA ILE A 181 -0.72 -3.50 0.67
C ILE A 181 0.38 -3.61 -0.39
N LEU A 182 0.21 -4.55 -1.31
CA LEU A 182 1.14 -4.79 -2.40
C LEU A 182 0.37 -4.91 -3.70
N MET A 183 0.96 -4.46 -4.80
CA MET A 183 0.48 -4.74 -6.14
C MET A 183 1.63 -5.25 -7.00
N LEU A 184 1.53 -6.47 -7.46
CA LEU A 184 2.41 -7.02 -8.49
C LEU A 184 1.86 -6.66 -9.87
N ARG A 185 2.76 -6.32 -10.78
CA ARG A 185 2.44 -6.04 -12.18
C ARG A 185 3.33 -6.87 -13.08
N SER A 186 2.77 -7.40 -14.17
CA SER A 186 3.59 -7.97 -15.21
C SER A 186 4.33 -6.84 -15.94
N ALA A 187 5.62 -7.05 -16.20
CA ALA A 187 6.36 -6.23 -17.15
C ALA A 187 5.70 -6.35 -18.54
N SER A 188 5.50 -5.21 -19.19
CA SER A 188 5.00 -5.13 -20.57
C SER A 188 6.14 -5.29 -21.53
#